data_95e7f0850846e16f97fb5d2d4f6846c2
#
_entry.id   95e7f0850846e16f97fb5d2d4f6846c2
#
_cell.length_a   1.000
_cell.length_b   1.000
_cell.length_c   1.000
_cell.angle_alpha   90.00
_cell.angle_beta   90.00
_cell.angle_gamma   90.00
#
_symmetry.space_group_name_H-M   'P 1'
#
loop_
_entity.id
_entity.type
_entity.pdbx_description
1 polymer ?
#
loop_
_entity_poly.entity_id
_entity_poly.type
_entity_poly.pdbx_seq_one_letter_code
_entity_poly.pdbx_strand_id
1 'polypeptide(L)'
;MLRQNAQLDAAAQGHSEYLDTYRTYGHYQDPSKPGFTGADWKARTAAAGYPQNGLIQEVVSSGGLDEQGKRLTGRGHLDVLMGSPYHRRAMLQREQSEVGIGRTNRNLHNTVVDFANTATNMQGAPGQLVTVWPPDGATRMLKSGCCEEPDPMPELRGQPWGYPVSIQASERCRLSVTSFQLRDASGADVPLKLLSYATDPNRVYLGEFFAALMPLAPLKASTRYTASFSGQACDLPVVKTWSFTTGS
;
A
#
# COMPACT_ATOMS: atom_id res chain seq x y z
N MET A 1 11.58 -11.29 5.47
CA MET A 1 12.30 -10.04 5.11
C MET A 1 12.42 -10.01 3.61
N LEU A 2 12.11 -8.90 2.95
CA LEU A 2 12.27 -8.75 1.50
C LEU A 2 13.78 -8.70 1.16
N ARG A 3 14.14 -9.36 0.07
CA ARG A 3 15.50 -9.37 -0.49
C ARG A 3 15.53 -8.45 -1.72
N GLN A 4 16.50 -7.56 -1.79
CA GLN A 4 16.71 -6.73 -2.97
C GLN A 4 17.10 -7.60 -4.17
N ASN A 5 16.56 -7.27 -5.34
CA ASN A 5 16.81 -7.98 -6.58
C ASN A 5 17.17 -7.00 -7.70
N ALA A 6 18.32 -7.19 -8.32
CA ALA A 6 18.86 -6.27 -9.33
C ALA A 6 18.01 -6.18 -10.62
N GLN A 7 17.31 -7.25 -10.99
CA GLN A 7 16.43 -7.24 -12.17
C GLN A 7 15.15 -6.41 -11.89
N LEU A 8 14.61 -6.52 -10.66
CA LEU A 8 13.50 -5.67 -10.23
C LEU A 8 13.95 -4.20 -10.08
N ASP A 9 15.15 -3.94 -9.55
CA ASP A 9 15.71 -2.58 -9.51
C ASP A 9 15.82 -1.98 -10.92
N ALA A 10 16.30 -2.75 -11.90
CA ALA A 10 16.43 -2.28 -13.29
C ALA A 10 15.07 -1.96 -13.92
N ALA A 11 14.05 -2.80 -13.70
CA ALA A 11 12.69 -2.57 -14.19
C ALA A 11 12.07 -1.31 -13.55
N ALA A 12 12.13 -1.20 -12.23
CA ALA A 12 11.61 -0.06 -11.47
C ALA A 12 12.33 1.25 -11.85
N GLN A 13 13.67 1.23 -11.99
CA GLN A 13 14.45 2.40 -12.38
C GLN A 13 14.11 2.86 -13.81
N GLY A 14 14.03 1.94 -14.77
CA GLY A 14 13.64 2.26 -16.15
C GLY A 14 12.25 2.89 -16.22
N HIS A 15 11.29 2.40 -15.42
CA HIS A 15 9.95 3.00 -15.36
C HIS A 15 9.96 4.38 -14.68
N SER A 16 10.70 4.53 -13.59
CA SER A 16 10.85 5.84 -12.93
C SER A 16 11.44 6.90 -13.89
N GLU A 17 12.45 6.53 -14.68
CA GLU A 17 13.07 7.42 -15.69
C GLU A 17 12.11 7.76 -16.82
N TYR A 18 11.32 6.80 -17.28
CA TYR A 18 10.27 7.02 -18.28
C TYR A 18 9.23 8.04 -17.79
N LEU A 19 8.68 7.82 -16.59
CA LEU A 19 7.70 8.72 -15.97
C LEU A 19 8.25 10.14 -15.82
N ASP A 20 9.48 10.27 -15.36
CA ASP A 20 10.15 11.55 -15.18
C ASP A 20 10.41 12.28 -16.51
N THR A 21 10.81 11.54 -17.55
CA THR A 21 11.10 12.08 -18.87
C THR A 21 9.86 12.66 -19.54
N TYR A 22 8.74 11.93 -19.48
CA TYR A 22 7.50 12.31 -20.13
C TYR A 22 6.53 13.08 -19.20
N ARG A 23 6.92 13.29 -17.94
CA ARG A 23 6.08 13.93 -16.90
C ARG A 23 4.70 13.30 -16.83
N THR A 24 4.66 11.97 -16.87
CA THR A 24 3.45 11.15 -16.84
C THR A 24 3.36 10.36 -15.54
N TYR A 25 2.22 9.75 -15.26
CA TYR A 25 1.90 9.07 -14.01
C TYR A 25 1.37 7.66 -14.29
N GLY A 26 1.38 6.82 -13.26
CA GLY A 26 0.77 5.49 -13.28
C GLY A 26 1.72 4.39 -13.71
N HIS A 27 1.14 3.28 -14.15
CA HIS A 27 1.81 1.99 -14.28
C HIS A 27 2.16 1.61 -15.72
N TYR A 28 1.75 2.40 -16.71
CA TYR A 28 1.83 2.03 -18.12
C TYR A 28 2.81 2.91 -18.90
N GLN A 29 3.42 2.30 -19.90
CA GLN A 29 4.27 3.00 -20.86
C GLN A 29 3.66 2.91 -22.28
N ASP A 30 3.85 3.96 -23.06
CA ASP A 30 3.46 4.03 -24.46
C ASP A 30 4.58 3.45 -25.33
N PRO A 31 4.33 2.40 -26.14
CA PRO A 31 5.36 1.76 -26.94
C PRO A 31 5.93 2.64 -28.06
N SER A 32 5.27 3.73 -28.41
CA SER A 32 5.74 4.67 -29.43
C SER A 32 6.82 5.63 -28.92
N LYS A 33 7.06 5.67 -27.60
CA LYS A 33 8.01 6.62 -26.98
C LYS A 33 9.38 6.01 -26.73
N PRO A 34 10.48 6.73 -26.99
CA PRO A 34 11.82 6.32 -26.59
C PRO A 34 11.92 5.98 -25.11
N GLY A 35 12.72 4.98 -24.77
CA GLY A 35 12.85 4.51 -23.39
C GLY A 35 11.73 3.55 -22.95
N PHE A 36 10.86 3.13 -23.88
CA PHE A 36 9.91 2.05 -23.63
C PHE A 36 10.63 0.75 -23.25
N THR A 37 10.29 0.17 -22.13
CA THR A 37 10.85 -1.10 -21.62
C THR A 37 9.81 -2.18 -21.43
N GLY A 38 8.52 -1.84 -21.55
CA GLY A 38 7.38 -2.76 -21.44
C GLY A 38 6.09 -2.02 -21.10
N ALA A 39 4.97 -2.49 -21.62
CA ALA A 39 3.68 -1.82 -21.49
C ALA A 39 3.23 -1.70 -20.02
N ASP A 40 3.49 -2.71 -19.21
CA ASP A 40 3.14 -2.80 -17.80
C ASP A 40 4.33 -3.34 -16.97
N TRP A 41 4.17 -3.43 -15.67
CA TRP A 41 5.23 -3.90 -14.75
C TRP A 41 5.67 -5.35 -15.02
N LYS A 42 4.76 -6.23 -15.48
CA LYS A 42 5.13 -7.62 -15.84
C LYS A 42 6.02 -7.64 -17.06
N ALA A 43 5.64 -6.89 -18.11
CA ALA A 43 6.46 -6.78 -19.30
C ALA A 43 7.84 -6.16 -19.01
N ARG A 44 7.91 -5.13 -18.14
CA ARG A 44 9.17 -4.49 -17.76
C ARG A 44 10.08 -5.42 -16.95
N THR A 45 9.53 -6.12 -15.96
CA THR A 45 10.30 -7.09 -15.17
C THR A 45 10.76 -8.28 -16.02
N ALA A 46 9.94 -8.73 -16.98
CA ALA A 46 10.33 -9.75 -17.96
C ALA A 46 11.49 -9.26 -18.85
N ALA A 47 11.41 -8.04 -19.37
CA ALA A 47 12.47 -7.41 -20.17
C ALA A 47 13.78 -7.25 -19.39
N ALA A 48 13.69 -7.03 -18.07
CA ALA A 48 14.85 -7.02 -17.17
C ALA A 48 15.37 -8.41 -16.79
N GLY A 49 14.74 -9.49 -17.31
CA GLY A 49 15.16 -10.88 -17.09
C GLY A 49 14.62 -11.51 -15.80
N TYR A 50 13.67 -10.88 -15.10
CA TYR A 50 13.07 -11.47 -13.90
C TYR A 50 12.11 -12.63 -14.25
N PRO A 51 12.15 -13.77 -13.55
CA PRO A 51 11.27 -14.92 -13.81
C PRO A 51 9.78 -14.55 -13.65
N GLN A 52 8.93 -14.96 -14.58
CA GLN A 52 7.50 -14.64 -14.62
C GLN A 52 6.60 -15.75 -14.05
N ASN A 53 7.11 -16.58 -13.15
CA ASN A 53 6.43 -17.76 -12.61
C ASN A 53 5.88 -17.59 -11.19
N GLY A 54 5.80 -16.34 -10.72
CA GLY A 54 5.30 -15.99 -9.39
C GLY A 54 4.46 -14.71 -9.40
N LEU A 55 4.27 -14.16 -8.22
CA LEU A 55 3.61 -12.86 -8.03
C LEU A 55 4.54 -11.73 -8.47
N ILE A 56 4.02 -10.77 -9.20
CA ILE A 56 4.70 -9.51 -9.50
C ILE A 56 3.69 -8.38 -9.34
N GLN A 57 4.03 -7.37 -8.54
CA GLN A 57 3.23 -6.19 -8.27
C GLN A 57 4.10 -4.95 -8.31
N GLU A 58 3.51 -3.83 -8.64
CA GLU A 58 4.16 -2.53 -8.65
C GLU A 58 3.34 -1.52 -7.85
N VAL A 59 4.02 -0.64 -7.14
CA VAL A 59 3.45 0.59 -6.60
C VAL A 59 4.26 1.78 -7.09
N VAL A 60 3.57 2.86 -7.41
CA VAL A 60 4.16 4.09 -7.97
C VAL A 60 3.67 5.29 -7.19
N SER A 61 4.60 6.14 -6.79
CA SER A 61 4.30 7.48 -6.27
C SER A 61 5.08 8.52 -7.07
N SER A 62 4.38 9.48 -7.64
CA SER A 62 4.95 10.49 -8.52
C SER A 62 4.57 11.90 -8.08
N GLY A 63 5.55 12.79 -8.01
CA GLY A 63 5.34 14.18 -7.60
C GLY A 63 4.99 14.31 -6.12
N GLY A 64 4.24 15.35 -5.79
CA GLY A 64 3.76 15.62 -4.43
C GLY A 64 4.68 16.51 -3.59
N LEU A 65 4.06 17.12 -2.60
CA LEU A 65 4.72 17.97 -1.60
C LEU A 65 4.42 17.42 -0.20
N ASP A 66 5.35 17.58 0.71
CA ASP A 66 5.12 17.33 2.14
C ASP A 66 4.31 18.47 2.78
N GLU A 67 3.99 18.34 4.07
CA GLU A 67 3.23 19.34 4.83
C GLU A 67 3.95 20.72 4.89
N GLN A 68 5.25 20.77 4.62
CA GLN A 68 6.07 21.98 4.57
C GLN A 68 6.20 22.56 3.15
N GLY A 69 5.52 21.99 2.15
CA GLY A 69 5.57 22.40 0.76
C GLY A 69 6.85 22.03 0.03
N LYS A 70 7.65 21.12 0.58
CA LYS A 70 8.84 20.56 -0.07
C LYS A 70 8.47 19.32 -0.87
N ARG A 71 9.19 19.11 -1.97
CA ARG A 71 9.02 17.89 -2.78
C ARG A 71 9.30 16.64 -1.95
N LEU A 72 8.44 15.64 -2.13
CA LEU A 72 8.59 14.36 -1.43
C LEU A 72 9.96 13.73 -1.68
N THR A 73 10.53 13.17 -0.63
CA THR A 73 11.72 12.32 -0.68
C THR A 73 11.30 10.85 -0.87
N GLY A 74 12.28 9.94 -1.02
CA GLY A 74 11.98 8.51 -1.11
C GLY A 74 11.10 8.00 0.04
N ARG A 75 11.39 8.44 1.27
CA ARG A 75 10.55 8.11 2.44
C ARG A 75 9.15 8.70 2.34
N GLY A 76 9.03 9.97 1.96
CA GLY A 76 7.73 10.63 1.79
C GLY A 76 6.86 9.93 0.75
N HIS A 77 7.45 9.44 -0.35
CA HIS A 77 6.73 8.61 -1.32
C HIS A 77 6.21 7.30 -0.71
N LEU A 78 7.03 6.62 0.09
CA LEU A 78 6.60 5.40 0.79
C LEU A 78 5.50 5.69 1.82
N ASP A 79 5.59 6.83 2.52
CA ASP A 79 4.57 7.26 3.49
C ASP A 79 3.23 7.54 2.79
N VAL A 80 3.22 8.16 1.61
CA VAL A 80 2.01 8.34 0.78
C VAL A 80 1.44 6.98 0.35
N LEU A 81 2.24 6.09 -0.19
CA LEU A 81 1.81 4.75 -0.59
C LEU A 81 1.26 3.95 0.58
N MET A 82 1.86 4.05 1.75
CA MET A 82 1.35 3.42 2.98
C MET A 82 0.11 4.13 3.54
N GLY A 83 -0.13 5.38 3.19
CA GLY A 83 -1.35 6.14 3.49
C GLY A 83 -2.54 5.81 2.58
N SER A 84 -2.31 5.02 1.54
CA SER A 84 -3.26 4.65 0.49
C SER A 84 -3.64 3.17 0.62
N PRO A 85 -4.92 2.79 0.77
CA PRO A 85 -5.30 1.41 1.10
C PRO A 85 -4.91 0.39 0.02
N TYR A 86 -5.07 0.71 -1.28
CA TYR A 86 -4.78 -0.24 -2.36
C TYR A 86 -3.27 -0.44 -2.55
N HIS A 87 -2.48 0.63 -2.49
CA HIS A 87 -1.02 0.52 -2.51
C HIS A 87 -0.49 -0.20 -1.27
N ARG A 88 -1.01 0.14 -0.07
CA ARG A 88 -0.64 -0.55 1.17
C ARG A 88 -0.90 -2.05 1.09
N ARG A 89 -2.05 -2.45 0.57
CA ARG A 89 -2.39 -3.86 0.36
C ARG A 89 -1.30 -4.55 -0.46
N ALA A 90 -0.84 -3.94 -1.55
CA ALA A 90 0.25 -4.47 -2.37
C ALA A 90 1.58 -4.52 -1.58
N MET A 91 1.93 -3.45 -0.86
CA MET A 91 3.18 -3.35 -0.10
C MET A 91 3.29 -4.34 1.07
N LEU A 92 2.17 -4.70 1.70
CA LEU A 92 2.13 -5.61 2.86
C LEU A 92 1.81 -7.05 2.47
N GLN A 93 1.78 -7.38 1.19
CA GLN A 93 1.47 -8.72 0.76
C GLN A 93 2.53 -9.73 1.20
N ARG A 94 2.09 -10.77 1.92
CA ARG A 94 2.97 -11.70 2.65
C ARG A 94 3.75 -12.65 1.76
N GLU A 95 3.24 -12.91 0.57
CA GLU A 95 3.82 -13.83 -0.40
C GLU A 95 5.06 -13.26 -1.10
N GLN A 96 5.30 -11.97 -0.97
CA GLN A 96 6.46 -11.30 -1.55
C GLN A 96 7.74 -11.68 -0.81
N SER A 97 8.80 -11.91 -1.55
CA SER A 97 10.12 -12.27 -1.03
C SER A 97 11.23 -11.36 -1.56
N GLU A 98 10.98 -10.67 -2.67
CA GLU A 98 11.94 -9.81 -3.35
C GLU A 98 11.36 -8.44 -3.64
N VAL A 99 12.24 -7.45 -3.75
CA VAL A 99 11.89 -6.05 -4.03
C VAL A 99 12.95 -5.41 -4.90
N GLY A 100 12.49 -4.56 -5.83
CA GLY A 100 13.32 -3.61 -6.58
C GLY A 100 12.80 -2.20 -6.43
N ILE A 101 13.69 -1.20 -6.45
CA ILE A 101 13.34 0.20 -6.26
C ILE A 101 14.00 1.05 -7.33
N GLY A 102 13.18 1.83 -8.03
CA GLY A 102 13.61 2.87 -8.95
C GLY A 102 13.21 4.25 -8.47
N ARG A 103 14.06 5.24 -8.70
CA ARG A 103 13.78 6.60 -8.28
C ARG A 103 14.40 7.64 -9.21
N THR A 104 13.63 8.70 -9.47
CA THR A 104 14.15 9.94 -10.10
C THR A 104 13.78 11.16 -9.28
N ASN A 105 14.53 12.24 -9.48
CA ASN A 105 14.33 13.49 -8.76
C ASN A 105 14.59 14.73 -9.66
N ARG A 106 14.48 14.58 -10.98
CA ARG A 106 14.74 15.65 -11.94
C ARG A 106 13.50 16.51 -12.20
N ASN A 107 12.45 15.90 -12.77
CA ASN A 107 11.23 16.61 -13.17
C ASN A 107 10.06 16.35 -12.20
N LEU A 108 9.70 15.09 -11.99
CA LEU A 108 8.52 14.70 -11.20
C LEU A 108 8.83 14.23 -9.78
N HIS A 109 10.06 13.78 -9.50
CA HIS A 109 10.37 13.07 -8.27
C HIS A 109 9.48 11.84 -8.09
N ASN A 110 9.89 10.75 -8.74
CA ASN A 110 9.16 9.49 -8.70
C ASN A 110 9.84 8.48 -7.79
N THR A 111 9.05 7.59 -7.23
CA THR A 111 9.50 6.33 -6.65
C THR A 111 8.61 5.22 -7.18
N VAL A 112 9.23 4.23 -7.80
CA VAL A 112 8.62 2.99 -8.29
C VAL A 112 9.16 1.84 -7.45
N VAL A 113 8.29 0.97 -6.98
CA VAL A 113 8.69 -0.22 -6.23
C VAL A 113 8.04 -1.44 -6.84
N ASP A 114 8.85 -2.35 -7.34
CA ASP A 114 8.45 -3.66 -7.82
C ASP A 114 8.62 -4.69 -6.70
N PHE A 115 7.55 -5.40 -6.37
CA PHE A 115 7.54 -6.51 -5.42
C PHE A 115 7.30 -7.81 -6.17
N ALA A 116 8.04 -8.85 -5.82
CA ALA A 116 7.87 -10.13 -6.48
C ALA A 116 8.20 -11.32 -5.57
N ASN A 117 7.82 -12.50 -6.08
CA ASN A 117 8.37 -13.78 -5.68
C ASN A 117 8.50 -14.68 -6.90
N THR A 118 9.21 -15.78 -6.74
CA THR A 118 9.20 -16.89 -7.71
C THR A 118 8.41 -18.05 -7.13
N ALA A 119 8.01 -19.02 -7.97
CA ALA A 119 7.31 -20.22 -7.51
C ALA A 119 8.09 -21.02 -6.45
N THR A 120 9.42 -20.87 -6.41
CA THR A 120 10.31 -21.58 -5.49
C THR A 120 10.58 -20.83 -4.18
N ASN A 121 10.31 -19.52 -4.11
CA ASN A 121 10.60 -18.71 -2.94
C ASN A 121 9.36 -18.05 -2.32
N MET A 122 8.17 -18.54 -2.63
CA MET A 122 6.93 -18.13 -1.98
C MET A 122 6.97 -18.47 -0.48
N GLN A 123 7.27 -17.50 0.34
CA GLN A 123 7.28 -17.64 1.80
C GLN A 123 6.04 -16.98 2.39
N GLY A 124 5.02 -17.78 2.66
CA GLY A 124 4.07 -17.40 3.71
C GLY A 124 4.80 -17.48 5.06
N ALA A 125 4.80 -16.41 5.85
CA ALA A 125 5.38 -16.49 7.19
C ALA A 125 4.61 -17.50 8.04
N PRO A 126 5.24 -18.59 8.51
CA PRO A 126 4.55 -19.59 9.32
C PRO A 126 3.97 -18.95 10.60
N GLY A 127 2.75 -19.29 10.96
CA GLY A 127 2.18 -18.99 12.27
C GLY A 127 1.40 -17.67 12.43
N GLN A 128 1.43 -16.75 11.47
CA GLN A 128 0.55 -15.56 11.53
C GLN A 128 -0.51 -15.63 10.43
N LEU A 129 -1.78 -15.70 10.82
CA LEU A 129 -2.91 -15.67 9.87
C LEU A 129 -3.07 -14.30 9.21
N VAL A 130 -2.78 -13.23 9.95
CA VAL A 130 -3.03 -11.85 9.50
C VAL A 130 -1.88 -10.90 9.87
N THR A 131 -1.71 -9.87 9.05
CA THR A 131 -0.86 -8.71 9.32
C THR A 131 -1.75 -7.50 9.57
N VAL A 132 -1.40 -6.66 10.54
CA VAL A 132 -2.11 -5.40 10.82
C VAL A 132 -1.22 -4.20 10.55
N TRP A 133 -1.83 -3.09 10.17
CA TRP A 133 -1.14 -1.81 10.03
C TRP A 133 -2.04 -0.66 10.52
N PRO A 134 -1.53 0.31 11.31
CA PRO A 134 -0.18 0.36 11.88
C PRO A 134 0.15 -0.86 12.75
N PRO A 135 1.44 -1.22 12.92
CA PRO A 135 1.84 -2.28 13.84
C PRO A 135 1.43 -1.97 15.28
N ASP A 136 1.23 -3.01 16.10
CA ASP A 136 0.94 -2.81 17.53
C ASP A 136 2.09 -2.08 18.23
N GLY A 137 1.77 -1.08 19.04
CA GLY A 137 2.71 -0.22 19.72
C GLY A 137 3.41 0.83 18.84
N ALA A 138 3.08 0.92 17.55
CA ALA A 138 3.69 1.91 16.67
C ALA A 138 3.46 3.34 17.15
N THR A 139 4.48 4.18 17.00
CA THR A 139 4.44 5.60 17.39
C THR A 139 4.76 6.50 16.21
N ARG A 140 4.43 7.78 16.31
CA ARG A 140 4.66 8.80 15.27
C ARG A 140 4.05 8.42 13.91
N MET A 141 2.89 7.74 13.94
CA MET A 141 2.14 7.43 12.73
C MET A 141 1.58 8.69 12.10
N LEU A 142 1.43 8.68 10.77
CA LEU A 142 0.79 9.77 10.05
C LEU A 142 -0.66 9.94 10.52
N LYS A 143 -1.16 11.17 10.41
CA LYS A 143 -2.54 11.54 10.79
C LYS A 143 -3.52 11.30 9.64
N SER A 144 -3.04 11.35 8.40
CA SER A 144 -3.86 11.30 7.20
C SER A 144 -3.24 10.47 6.09
N GLY A 145 -4.07 10.07 5.16
CA GLY A 145 -3.69 9.53 3.86
C GLY A 145 -4.36 10.32 2.74
N CYS A 146 -3.88 10.16 1.53
CA CYS A 146 -4.46 10.78 0.34
C CYS A 146 -4.02 10.08 -0.94
N CYS A 147 -4.51 10.62 -2.02
CA CYS A 147 -3.83 10.60 -3.33
C CYS A 147 -3.75 9.21 -3.96
N GLU A 148 -4.82 8.43 -3.86
CA GLU A 148 -4.92 7.13 -4.49
C GLU A 148 -5.90 7.16 -5.67
N GLU A 149 -5.59 6.45 -6.73
CA GLU A 149 -6.44 6.28 -7.91
C GLU A 149 -6.64 4.77 -8.17
N PRO A 150 -7.89 4.28 -8.20
CA PRO A 150 -9.13 5.03 -8.00
C PRO A 150 -9.28 5.52 -6.55
N ASP A 151 -10.00 6.64 -6.37
CA ASP A 151 -10.24 7.23 -5.04
C ASP A 151 -11.09 6.28 -4.16
N PRO A 152 -10.58 5.81 -3.00
CA PRO A 152 -11.34 4.96 -2.09
C PRO A 152 -12.42 5.72 -1.31
N MET A 153 -12.35 7.06 -1.29
CA MET A 153 -13.20 7.94 -0.49
C MET A 153 -13.80 9.09 -1.32
N PRO A 154 -14.47 8.81 -2.46
CA PRO A 154 -14.96 9.85 -3.37
C PRO A 154 -15.97 10.79 -2.70
N GLU A 155 -16.64 10.35 -1.63
CA GLU A 155 -17.53 11.17 -0.82
C GLU A 155 -16.82 12.34 -0.12
N LEU A 156 -15.50 12.26 0.11
CA LEU A 156 -14.70 13.34 0.69
C LEU A 156 -14.27 14.39 -0.35
N ARG A 157 -14.58 14.20 -1.64
CA ARG A 157 -14.33 15.15 -2.73
C ARG A 157 -12.90 15.69 -2.76
N GLY A 158 -11.92 14.78 -2.65
CA GLY A 158 -10.50 15.11 -2.67
C GLY A 158 -9.92 15.65 -1.35
N GLN A 159 -10.73 15.74 -0.29
CA GLN A 159 -10.18 16.04 1.04
C GLN A 159 -9.42 14.83 1.58
N PRO A 160 -8.32 15.05 2.34
CA PRO A 160 -7.57 13.95 2.93
C PRO A 160 -8.41 13.19 3.94
N TRP A 161 -8.36 11.86 3.87
CA TRP A 161 -8.92 10.97 4.89
C TRP A 161 -7.93 10.81 6.06
N GLY A 162 -8.42 10.27 7.18
CA GLY A 162 -7.54 9.91 8.28
C GLY A 162 -6.68 8.68 7.91
N TYR A 163 -5.53 8.55 8.56
CA TYR A 163 -4.58 7.46 8.25
C TYR A 163 -5.28 6.09 8.35
N PRO A 164 -5.28 5.28 7.29
CA PRO A 164 -6.02 4.02 7.26
C PRO A 164 -5.48 3.03 8.29
N VAL A 165 -6.38 2.25 8.90
CA VAL A 165 -6.03 1.12 9.77
C VAL A 165 -6.46 -0.16 9.11
N SER A 166 -5.55 -1.09 8.86
CA SER A 166 -5.83 -2.25 8.02
C SER A 166 -5.46 -3.58 8.66
N ILE A 167 -6.12 -4.62 8.19
CA ILE A 167 -5.81 -6.03 8.46
C ILE A 167 -5.78 -6.78 7.14
N GLN A 168 -4.79 -7.64 6.97
CA GLN A 168 -4.55 -8.39 5.75
C GLN A 168 -4.16 -9.83 6.05
N ALA A 169 -4.82 -10.76 5.38
CA ALA A 169 -4.46 -12.18 5.35
C ALA A 169 -3.52 -12.49 4.18
N SER A 170 -3.16 -13.76 4.00
CA SER A 170 -2.56 -14.25 2.75
C SER A 170 -3.54 -14.04 1.59
N GLU A 171 -3.04 -13.76 0.39
CA GLU A 171 -3.90 -13.60 -0.80
C GLU A 171 -4.70 -14.86 -1.14
N ARG A 172 -4.27 -16.03 -0.62
CA ARG A 172 -4.97 -17.31 -0.76
C ARG A 172 -6.09 -17.50 0.26
N CYS A 173 -6.26 -16.55 1.19
CA CYS A 173 -7.23 -16.60 2.27
C CYS A 173 -8.33 -15.56 2.05
N ARG A 174 -9.57 -15.98 2.15
CA ARG A 174 -10.66 -15.04 2.31
C ARG A 174 -10.65 -14.47 3.72
N LEU A 175 -10.74 -13.14 3.82
CA LEU A 175 -10.93 -12.40 5.07
C LEU A 175 -12.39 -11.98 5.19
N SER A 176 -13.11 -12.45 6.20
CA SER A 176 -14.45 -11.99 6.53
C SER A 176 -14.40 -11.10 7.76
N VAL A 177 -15.16 -10.00 7.74
CA VAL A 177 -15.22 -9.02 8.83
C VAL A 177 -16.55 -9.16 9.55
N THR A 178 -16.53 -9.54 10.83
CA THR A 178 -17.70 -9.49 11.71
C THR A 178 -17.78 -8.13 12.40
N SER A 179 -16.65 -7.61 12.89
CA SER A 179 -16.54 -6.28 13.47
C SER A 179 -15.13 -5.74 13.24
N PHE A 180 -15.02 -4.45 12.90
CA PHE A 180 -13.76 -3.76 12.83
C PHE A 180 -13.98 -2.31 13.28
N GLN A 181 -13.33 -1.90 14.38
CA GLN A 181 -13.56 -0.63 15.06
C GLN A 181 -12.25 0.08 15.37
N LEU A 182 -12.32 1.40 15.45
CA LEU A 182 -11.21 2.26 15.88
C LEU A 182 -11.73 3.22 16.94
N ARG A 183 -11.03 3.29 18.08
CA ARG A 183 -11.34 4.20 19.19
C ARG A 183 -10.17 5.10 19.51
N ASP A 184 -10.49 6.33 19.91
CA ASP A 184 -9.47 7.27 20.39
C ASP A 184 -9.11 7.00 21.86
N ALA A 185 -8.18 7.80 22.42
CA ALA A 185 -7.70 7.66 23.79
C ALA A 185 -8.77 7.83 24.86
N SER A 186 -9.90 8.49 24.56
CA SER A 186 -11.06 8.61 25.46
C SER A 186 -11.99 7.39 25.40
N GLY A 187 -11.76 6.47 24.48
CA GLY A 187 -12.63 5.34 24.19
C GLY A 187 -13.79 5.66 23.24
N ALA A 188 -13.83 6.89 22.69
CA ALA A 188 -14.85 7.28 21.73
C ALA A 188 -14.58 6.64 20.35
N ASP A 189 -15.65 6.22 19.68
CA ASP A 189 -15.56 5.68 18.33
C ASP A 189 -15.14 6.78 17.34
N VAL A 190 -14.20 6.45 16.45
CA VAL A 190 -13.77 7.32 15.35
C VAL A 190 -14.76 7.17 14.19
N PRO A 191 -15.36 8.26 13.66
CA PRO A 191 -16.14 8.19 12.44
C PRO A 191 -15.30 7.69 11.25
N LEU A 192 -15.77 6.63 10.61
CA LEU A 192 -15.01 5.96 9.55
C LEU A 192 -15.90 5.23 8.55
N LYS A 193 -15.30 4.87 7.41
CA LYS A 193 -15.86 3.92 6.43
C LYS A 193 -15.04 2.63 6.48
N LEU A 194 -15.73 1.50 6.44
CA LEU A 194 -15.10 0.19 6.26
C LEU A 194 -14.95 -0.09 4.76
N LEU A 195 -13.71 -0.30 4.32
CA LEU A 195 -13.39 -0.89 3.03
C LEU A 195 -13.10 -2.38 3.21
N SER A 196 -13.85 -3.20 2.50
CA SER A 196 -13.66 -4.64 2.39
C SER A 196 -14.10 -5.09 1.00
N TYR A 197 -13.79 -6.31 0.60
CA TYR A 197 -14.28 -6.85 -0.68
C TYR A 197 -15.81 -6.75 -0.82
N ALA A 198 -16.57 -6.82 0.28
CA ALA A 198 -18.02 -6.72 0.26
C ALA A 198 -18.55 -5.28 0.14
N THR A 199 -17.79 -4.27 0.58
CA THR A 199 -18.28 -2.89 0.72
C THR A 199 -17.61 -1.89 -0.22
N ASP A 200 -16.46 -2.23 -0.80
CA ASP A 200 -15.70 -1.34 -1.67
C ASP A 200 -16.18 -1.46 -3.13
N PRO A 201 -16.60 -0.36 -3.78
CA PRO A 201 -16.92 -0.37 -5.21
C PRO A 201 -15.69 -0.72 -6.08
N ASN A 202 -14.49 -0.43 -5.59
CA ASN A 202 -13.20 -0.73 -6.25
C ASN A 202 -12.57 -2.04 -5.73
N ARG A 203 -13.38 -2.98 -5.28
CA ARG A 203 -12.97 -4.23 -4.60
C ARG A 203 -11.91 -5.06 -5.33
N VAL A 204 -11.80 -4.92 -6.66
CA VAL A 204 -10.76 -5.62 -7.46
C VAL A 204 -9.34 -5.22 -7.06
N TYR A 205 -9.15 -3.97 -6.58
CA TYR A 205 -7.87 -3.49 -6.06
C TYR A 205 -7.61 -3.92 -4.61
N LEU A 206 -8.68 -4.25 -3.87
CA LEU A 206 -8.60 -4.65 -2.48
C LEU A 206 -8.29 -6.14 -2.31
N GLY A 207 -8.93 -6.99 -3.12
CA GLY A 207 -8.90 -8.45 -2.98
C GLY A 207 -9.71 -8.94 -1.78
N GLU A 208 -10.01 -10.24 -1.74
CA GLU A 208 -10.81 -10.87 -0.67
C GLU A 208 -10.07 -11.03 0.67
N PHE A 209 -8.79 -10.69 0.72
CA PHE A 209 -7.90 -10.94 1.85
C PHE A 209 -7.51 -9.68 2.63
N PHE A 210 -8.11 -8.53 2.31
CA PHE A 210 -7.78 -7.23 2.92
C PHE A 210 -9.04 -6.50 3.41
N ALA A 211 -8.92 -5.80 4.54
CA ALA A 211 -9.90 -4.83 5.00
C ALA A 211 -9.21 -3.62 5.64
N ALA A 212 -9.81 -2.44 5.49
CA ALA A 212 -9.32 -1.20 6.07
C ALA A 212 -10.44 -0.35 6.66
N LEU A 213 -10.15 0.27 7.79
CA LEU A 213 -10.91 1.39 8.34
C LEU A 213 -10.35 2.68 7.78
N MET A 214 -11.21 3.48 7.18
CA MET A 214 -10.89 4.78 6.59
C MET A 214 -11.54 5.88 7.43
N PRO A 215 -10.82 6.52 8.37
CA PRO A 215 -11.39 7.63 9.13
C PRO A 215 -11.79 8.78 8.19
N LEU A 216 -12.97 9.37 8.45
CA LEU A 216 -13.56 10.41 7.59
C LEU A 216 -12.84 11.77 7.68
N ALA A 217 -11.93 11.91 8.65
CA ALA A 217 -11.11 13.10 8.84
C ALA A 217 -9.72 12.72 9.36
N PRO A 218 -8.69 13.56 9.19
CA PRO A 218 -7.37 13.34 9.78
C PRO A 218 -7.44 13.01 11.27
N LEU A 219 -6.64 12.05 11.71
CA LEU A 219 -6.53 11.67 13.11
C LEU A 219 -5.90 12.81 13.92
N LYS A 220 -6.24 12.90 15.20
CA LYS A 220 -5.69 13.90 16.12
C LYS A 220 -4.17 13.66 16.31
N ALA A 221 -3.39 14.72 16.43
CA ALA A 221 -1.97 14.65 16.72
C ALA A 221 -1.69 14.05 18.11
N SER A 222 -0.54 13.41 18.27
CA SER A 222 -0.04 12.85 19.53
C SER A 222 -1.07 12.03 20.32
N THR A 223 -1.96 11.33 19.58
CA THR A 223 -3.11 10.65 20.16
C THR A 223 -2.97 9.15 19.96
N ARG A 224 -3.21 8.38 21.04
CA ARG A 224 -3.29 6.93 20.98
C ARG A 224 -4.66 6.49 20.45
N TYR A 225 -4.62 5.54 19.54
CA TYR A 225 -5.79 4.88 18.98
C TYR A 225 -5.71 3.38 19.26
N THR A 226 -6.87 2.76 19.47
CA THR A 226 -6.99 1.31 19.62
C THR A 226 -7.92 0.78 18.55
N ALA A 227 -7.42 -0.17 17.76
CA ALA A 227 -8.19 -0.91 16.78
C ALA A 227 -8.56 -2.28 17.31
N SER A 228 -9.79 -2.73 17.04
CA SER A 228 -10.27 -4.07 17.37
C SER A 228 -10.95 -4.72 16.17
N PHE A 229 -10.57 -5.95 15.90
CA PHE A 229 -11.08 -6.76 14.80
C PHE A 229 -11.61 -8.10 15.32
N SER A 230 -12.74 -8.52 14.81
CA SER A 230 -13.21 -9.91 14.88
C SER A 230 -13.73 -10.35 13.51
N GLY A 231 -13.44 -11.59 13.13
CA GLY A 231 -13.81 -12.15 11.84
C GLY A 231 -13.14 -13.48 11.60
N GLN A 232 -12.90 -13.83 10.34
CA GLN A 232 -12.23 -15.05 9.95
C GLN A 232 -11.18 -14.77 8.87
N ALA A 233 -10.10 -15.55 8.86
CA ALA A 233 -9.13 -15.61 7.78
C ALA A 233 -8.84 -17.10 7.48
N CYS A 234 -8.92 -17.54 6.21
CA CYS A 234 -8.85 -18.95 5.83
C CYS A 234 -9.82 -19.84 6.64
N ASP A 235 -11.05 -19.39 6.86
CA ASP A 235 -12.10 -20.05 7.65
C ASP A 235 -11.75 -20.26 9.14
N LEU A 236 -10.62 -19.72 9.61
CA LEU A 236 -10.22 -19.75 11.01
C LEU A 236 -10.61 -18.44 11.71
N PRO A 237 -11.16 -18.49 12.95
CA PRO A 237 -11.51 -17.29 13.69
C PRO A 237 -10.28 -16.44 14.00
N VAL A 238 -10.45 -15.13 13.83
CA VAL A 238 -9.43 -14.12 14.14
C VAL A 238 -10.06 -13.07 15.04
N VAL A 239 -9.49 -12.90 16.24
CA VAL A 239 -9.79 -11.79 17.14
C VAL A 239 -8.48 -11.08 17.44
N LYS A 240 -8.41 -9.78 17.18
CA LYS A 240 -7.19 -9.01 17.36
C LYS A 240 -7.52 -7.60 17.86
N THR A 241 -6.76 -7.16 18.86
CA THR A 241 -6.75 -5.78 19.36
C THR A 241 -5.31 -5.26 19.35
N TRP A 242 -5.11 -4.07 18.84
CA TRP A 242 -3.80 -3.42 18.82
C TRP A 242 -3.94 -1.91 18.92
N SER A 243 -2.86 -1.23 19.25
CA SER A 243 -2.87 0.22 19.40
C SER A 243 -1.67 0.87 18.71
N PHE A 244 -1.84 2.14 18.36
CA PHE A 244 -0.77 2.97 17.82
C PHE A 244 -0.96 4.41 18.27
N THR A 245 0.08 5.23 18.10
CA THR A 245 0.06 6.66 18.46
C THR A 245 0.47 7.50 17.25
N THR A 246 -0.30 8.52 16.94
CA THR A 246 0.01 9.48 15.87
C THR A 246 1.18 10.38 16.26
N GLY A 247 1.86 10.95 15.25
CA GLY A 247 2.84 12.00 15.43
C GLY A 247 2.22 13.33 15.87
N SER A 248 3.08 14.28 16.17
CA SER A 248 2.74 15.68 16.48
C SER A 248 2.20 16.42 15.26
#